data_5584c3e25a2e629a25a27b216a94b7bc
#
_entry.id   5584c3e25a2e629a25a27b216a94b7bc
#
_cell.length_a   1.000
_cell.length_b   1.000
_cell.length_c   1.000
_cell.angle_alpha   90.00
_cell.angle_beta   90.00
_cell.angle_gamma   90.00
#
_symmetry.space_group_name_H-M   'P 1'
#
loop_
_entity.id
_entity.type
_entity.pdbx_description
1 polymer ?
#
loop_
_entity_poly.entity_id
_entity_poly.type
_entity_poly.pdbx_seq_one_letter_code
_entity_poly.pdbx_strand_id
1 'polypeptide(L)'
;MRRWPLKVYGISEIARALDAEPGLVGKWRERHKLPAPDAELATGPVWLAETIEPLLAAGGPEPRAPGKRLRKFEVTARMTAGLYPSLTDARRSNFQAAIAATHRTGYLQPPTVLWDMLDEAVITIKCEAHDPSAAAETVRSIIRRNAEYVAQIGVREIEVIKVSHCD
;
A
#
# COMPACT_ATOMS: atom_id res chain seq x y z
N MET A 1 -34.33 -14.41 33.49
CA MET A 1 -34.89 -13.19 32.87
C MET A 1 -33.87 -12.65 31.88
N ARG A 2 -34.14 -12.72 30.58
CA ARG A 2 -33.25 -12.15 29.56
C ARG A 2 -33.44 -10.62 29.55
N ARG A 3 -32.34 -9.90 29.76
CA ARG A 3 -32.35 -8.43 29.70
C ARG A 3 -32.54 -7.95 28.25
N TRP A 4 -33.58 -7.17 28.01
CA TRP A 4 -33.69 -6.33 26.83
C TRP A 4 -32.92 -5.04 27.03
N PRO A 5 -32.29 -4.44 25.96
CA PRO A 5 -32.40 -4.80 24.55
C PRO A 5 -31.34 -5.86 24.14
N LEU A 6 -31.76 -6.83 23.30
CA LEU A 6 -30.86 -7.73 22.60
C LEU A 6 -30.05 -6.91 21.59
N LYS A 7 -28.73 -6.89 21.74
CA LYS A 7 -27.84 -6.27 20.78
C LYS A 7 -27.62 -7.27 19.65
N VAL A 8 -27.95 -6.86 18.43
CA VAL A 8 -27.82 -7.67 17.21
C VAL A 8 -26.93 -6.95 16.20
N TYR A 9 -26.29 -7.73 15.34
CA TYR A 9 -25.41 -7.26 14.29
C TYR A 9 -25.85 -7.84 12.96
N GLY A 10 -26.09 -7.00 11.97
CA GLY A 10 -26.16 -7.39 10.56
C GLY A 10 -24.80 -7.25 9.88
N ILE A 11 -24.77 -7.55 8.57
CA ILE A 11 -23.55 -7.45 7.76
C ILE A 11 -22.95 -6.04 7.85
N SER A 12 -23.76 -4.99 7.80
CA SER A 12 -23.31 -3.59 7.83
C SER A 12 -22.73 -3.20 9.20
N GLU A 13 -23.30 -3.68 10.30
CA GLU A 13 -22.80 -3.44 11.65
C GLU A 13 -21.46 -4.15 11.88
N ILE A 14 -21.34 -5.40 11.41
CA ILE A 14 -20.08 -6.18 11.45
C ILE A 14 -19.01 -5.46 10.62
N ALA A 15 -19.34 -5.01 9.41
CA ALA A 15 -18.44 -4.28 8.53
C ALA A 15 -17.92 -3.00 9.20
N ARG A 16 -18.81 -2.22 9.80
CA ARG A 16 -18.44 -1.00 10.54
C ARG A 16 -17.56 -1.31 11.76
N ALA A 17 -17.88 -2.35 12.51
CA ALA A 17 -17.10 -2.74 13.69
C ALA A 17 -15.67 -3.21 13.34
N LEU A 18 -15.47 -3.79 12.17
CA LEU A 18 -14.18 -4.29 11.69
C LEU A 18 -13.45 -3.33 10.72
N ASP A 19 -14.00 -2.12 10.49
CA ASP A 19 -13.49 -1.17 9.49
C ASP A 19 -13.30 -1.87 8.13
N ALA A 20 -14.30 -2.63 7.70
CA ALA A 20 -14.31 -3.42 6.48
C ALA A 20 -15.48 -3.03 5.57
N GLU A 21 -15.40 -3.39 4.29
CA GLU A 21 -16.52 -3.19 3.39
C GLU A 21 -17.61 -4.27 3.59
N PRO A 22 -18.91 -3.92 3.51
CA PRO A 22 -20.01 -4.88 3.64
C PRO A 22 -19.91 -6.06 2.67
N GLY A 23 -19.44 -5.81 1.43
CA GLY A 23 -19.21 -6.85 0.42
C GLY A 23 -18.15 -7.87 0.83
N LEU A 24 -17.15 -7.46 1.61
CA LEU A 24 -16.14 -8.38 2.15
C LEU A 24 -16.73 -9.27 3.24
N VAL A 25 -17.57 -8.70 4.11
CA VAL A 25 -18.28 -9.44 5.16
C VAL A 25 -19.24 -10.47 4.53
N GLY A 26 -19.92 -10.09 3.44
CA GLY A 26 -20.74 -11.03 2.64
C GLY A 26 -19.92 -12.22 2.13
N LYS A 27 -18.74 -11.97 1.56
CA LYS A 27 -17.83 -13.03 1.10
C LYS A 27 -17.32 -13.92 2.25
N TRP A 28 -17.10 -13.37 3.43
CA TRP A 28 -16.75 -14.17 4.60
C TRP A 28 -17.89 -15.13 5.01
N ARG A 29 -19.14 -14.65 4.93
CA ARG A 29 -20.31 -15.51 5.14
C ARG A 29 -20.38 -16.66 4.12
N GLU A 30 -20.29 -16.34 2.83
CA GLU A 30 -20.31 -17.33 1.74
C GLU A 30 -19.22 -18.40 1.89
N ARG A 31 -18.07 -18.01 2.42
CA ARG A 31 -16.93 -18.91 2.66
C ARG A 31 -16.94 -19.58 4.02
N HIS A 32 -18.07 -19.50 4.74
CA HIS A 32 -18.23 -20.07 6.11
C HIS A 32 -17.16 -19.61 7.11
N LYS A 33 -16.65 -18.39 6.94
CA LYS A 33 -15.66 -17.79 7.84
C LYS A 33 -16.32 -17.02 9.00
N LEU A 34 -17.61 -16.75 8.93
CA LEU A 34 -18.42 -16.23 10.03
C LEU A 34 -19.15 -17.36 10.73
N PRO A 35 -19.48 -17.21 12.02
CA PRO A 35 -20.40 -18.14 12.68
C PRO A 35 -21.74 -18.18 11.95
N ALA A 36 -22.48 -19.25 12.11
CA ALA A 36 -23.85 -19.33 11.59
C ALA A 36 -24.69 -18.17 12.15
N PRO A 37 -25.52 -17.50 11.32
CA PRO A 37 -26.39 -16.45 11.83
C PRO A 37 -27.41 -17.02 12.81
N ASP A 38 -27.72 -16.25 13.84
CA ASP A 38 -28.72 -16.64 14.85
C ASP A 38 -30.16 -16.54 14.31
N ALA A 39 -30.35 -15.67 13.30
CA ALA A 39 -31.61 -15.56 12.58
C ALA A 39 -31.41 -14.99 11.16
N GLU A 40 -32.34 -15.32 10.27
CA GLU A 40 -32.47 -14.70 8.93
C GLU A 40 -33.69 -13.80 8.94
N LEU A 41 -33.50 -12.51 8.71
CA LEU A 41 -34.58 -11.54 8.57
C LEU A 41 -34.78 -11.18 7.08
N ALA A 42 -35.88 -10.52 6.75
CA ALA A 42 -36.11 -10.02 5.40
C ALA A 42 -35.02 -9.06 4.90
N THR A 43 -34.32 -8.41 5.82
CA THR A 43 -33.18 -7.50 5.56
C THR A 43 -31.83 -8.22 5.52
N GLY A 44 -31.78 -9.53 5.79
CA GLY A 44 -30.59 -10.36 5.78
C GLY A 44 -30.29 -11.04 7.09
N PRO A 45 -29.12 -11.72 7.18
CA PRO A 45 -28.71 -12.46 8.35
C PRO A 45 -28.39 -11.53 9.52
N VAL A 46 -28.68 -11.98 10.72
CA VAL A 46 -28.36 -11.29 11.98
C VAL A 46 -27.69 -12.23 12.97
N TRP A 47 -26.78 -11.68 13.74
CA TRP A 47 -26.04 -12.35 14.81
C TRP A 47 -26.32 -11.66 16.14
N LEU A 48 -26.48 -12.43 17.18
CA LEU A 48 -26.50 -11.93 18.55
C LEU A 48 -25.10 -11.47 18.96
N ALA A 49 -25.03 -10.50 19.86
CA ALA A 49 -23.76 -9.99 20.38
C ALA A 49 -22.88 -11.13 20.91
N GLU A 50 -23.44 -12.06 21.69
CA GLU A 50 -22.73 -13.21 22.25
C GLU A 50 -22.13 -14.13 21.20
N THR A 51 -22.72 -14.22 20.00
CA THR A 51 -22.24 -15.04 18.88
C THR A 51 -21.12 -14.37 18.10
N ILE A 52 -21.20 -13.04 17.89
CA ILE A 52 -20.29 -12.34 16.96
C ILE A 52 -19.20 -11.51 17.66
N GLU A 53 -19.43 -11.00 18.90
CA GLU A 53 -18.46 -10.16 19.61
C GLU A 53 -17.09 -10.82 19.83
N PRO A 54 -16.96 -12.14 20.10
CA PRO A 54 -15.66 -12.79 20.18
C PRO A 54 -14.85 -12.66 18.89
N LEU A 55 -15.52 -12.77 17.73
CA LEU A 55 -14.89 -12.62 16.42
C LEU A 55 -14.55 -11.14 16.13
N LEU A 56 -15.41 -10.20 16.55
CA LEU A 56 -15.11 -8.77 16.44
C LEU A 56 -13.92 -8.38 17.31
N ALA A 57 -13.84 -8.91 18.52
CA ALA A 57 -12.71 -8.68 19.43
C ALA A 57 -11.39 -9.25 18.88
N ALA A 58 -11.45 -10.36 18.13
CA ALA A 58 -10.29 -10.93 17.44
C ALA A 58 -9.90 -10.18 16.16
N GLY A 59 -10.66 -9.15 15.75
CA GLY A 59 -10.40 -8.38 14.54
C GLY A 59 -10.90 -9.03 13.24
N GLY A 60 -11.79 -10.01 13.34
CA GLY A 60 -12.41 -10.69 12.21
C GLY A 60 -11.99 -12.15 12.05
N PRO A 61 -12.54 -12.86 11.05
CA PRO A 61 -12.28 -14.30 10.83
C PRO A 61 -10.86 -14.59 10.30
N GLU A 62 -10.26 -13.62 9.72
CA GLU A 62 -8.83 -13.60 9.45
C GLU A 62 -8.29 -12.49 10.34
N PRO A 63 -7.57 -12.81 11.46
CA PRO A 63 -6.88 -11.77 12.17
C PRO A 63 -6.05 -11.05 11.12
N ARG A 64 -6.45 -9.84 10.76
CA ARG A 64 -5.54 -8.94 10.03
C ARG A 64 -4.28 -8.98 10.88
N ALA A 65 -3.24 -9.61 10.35
CA ALA A 65 -1.89 -9.33 10.83
C ALA A 65 -1.84 -7.82 10.95
N PRO A 66 -1.59 -7.25 12.17
CA PRO A 66 -1.91 -5.88 12.55
C PRO A 66 -1.66 -5.03 11.34
N GLY A 67 -2.78 -4.57 10.74
CA GLY A 67 -2.80 -4.25 9.33
C GLY A 67 -1.74 -3.22 9.15
N LYS A 68 -0.67 -3.59 8.45
CA LYS A 68 0.40 -2.67 8.12
C LYS A 68 -0.31 -1.60 7.30
N ARG A 69 -0.85 -0.57 8.01
CA ARG A 69 -1.45 0.58 7.34
C ARG A 69 -0.39 1.08 6.39
N LEU A 70 -0.75 1.20 5.13
CA LEU A 70 0.12 1.86 4.19
C LEU A 70 0.39 3.25 4.77
N ARG A 71 1.64 3.55 4.98
CA ARG A 71 2.11 4.83 5.48
C ARG A 71 2.81 5.52 4.33
N LYS A 72 2.74 6.83 4.31
CA LYS A 72 3.45 7.61 3.30
C LYS A 72 4.91 7.76 3.69
N PHE A 73 5.79 7.48 2.77
CA PHE A 73 7.23 7.64 2.94
C PHE A 73 7.79 8.52 1.83
N GLU A 74 8.73 9.35 2.19
CA GLU A 74 9.63 10.02 1.26
C GLU A 74 10.94 9.27 1.26
N VAL A 75 11.34 8.77 0.10
CA VAL A 75 12.57 8.01 -0.09
C VAL A 75 13.49 8.79 -1.01
N THR A 76 14.68 9.08 -0.54
CA THR A 76 15.77 9.65 -1.34
C THR A 76 16.77 8.55 -1.63
N ALA A 77 17.05 8.34 -2.91
CA ALA A 77 18.02 7.35 -3.38
C ALA A 77 19.00 8.01 -4.34
N ARG A 78 20.24 7.49 -4.37
CA ARG A 78 21.27 7.80 -5.35
C ARG A 78 21.35 6.64 -6.33
N MET A 79 21.34 6.96 -7.61
CA MET A 79 21.60 6.02 -8.69
C MET A 79 22.89 6.39 -9.38
N THR A 80 23.81 5.46 -9.47
CA THR A 80 25.02 5.60 -10.27
C THR A 80 24.80 4.91 -11.60
N ALA A 81 24.94 5.66 -12.70
CA ALA A 81 24.84 5.10 -14.05
C ALA A 81 26.07 4.23 -14.38
N GLY A 82 25.84 3.17 -15.15
CA GLY A 82 26.90 2.33 -15.67
C GLY A 82 27.59 2.95 -16.89
N LEU A 83 28.80 2.45 -17.18
CA LEU A 83 29.59 2.95 -18.33
C LEU A 83 28.94 2.63 -19.70
N TYR A 84 28.08 1.62 -19.77
CA TYR A 84 27.41 1.22 -21.01
C TYR A 84 25.92 0.94 -20.76
N PRO A 85 25.07 1.42 -21.67
CA PRO A 85 25.36 2.39 -22.73
C PRO A 85 25.65 3.79 -22.13
N SER A 86 26.47 4.59 -22.84
CA SER A 86 26.86 5.93 -22.39
C SER A 86 25.66 6.81 -22.08
N LEU A 87 25.74 7.54 -20.99
CA LEU A 87 24.68 8.44 -20.54
C LEU A 87 24.66 9.70 -21.42
N THR A 88 23.56 9.92 -22.12
CA THR A 88 23.32 11.10 -22.96
C THR A 88 22.26 11.99 -22.36
N ASP A 89 22.21 13.28 -22.73
CA ASP A 89 21.18 14.18 -22.27
C ASP A 89 19.76 13.72 -22.64
N ALA A 90 19.60 13.09 -23.78
CA ALA A 90 18.33 12.49 -24.19
C ALA A 90 17.91 11.37 -23.22
N ARG A 91 18.84 10.52 -22.81
CA ARG A 91 18.55 9.47 -21.82
C ARG A 91 18.25 10.02 -20.44
N ARG A 92 18.98 11.05 -19.99
CA ARG A 92 18.67 11.76 -18.73
C ARG A 92 17.26 12.35 -18.77
N SER A 93 16.90 13.04 -19.87
CA SER A 93 15.57 13.63 -20.05
C SER A 93 14.47 12.55 -20.08
N ASN A 94 14.69 11.44 -20.79
CA ASN A 94 13.75 10.31 -20.82
C ASN A 94 13.55 9.69 -19.42
N PHE A 95 14.63 9.56 -18.67
CA PHE A 95 14.56 9.06 -17.30
C PHE A 95 13.75 9.99 -16.39
N GLN A 96 14.03 11.30 -16.44
CA GLN A 96 13.27 12.30 -15.68
C GLN A 96 11.77 12.25 -16.01
N ALA A 97 11.44 12.20 -17.30
CA ALA A 97 10.05 12.09 -17.75
C ALA A 97 9.39 10.79 -17.28
N ALA A 98 10.11 9.67 -17.33
CA ALA A 98 9.61 8.37 -16.87
C ALA A 98 9.36 8.35 -15.36
N ILE A 99 10.27 8.88 -14.56
CA ILE A 99 10.10 9.02 -13.11
C ILE A 99 8.93 9.94 -12.79
N ALA A 100 8.81 11.08 -13.46
CA ALA A 100 7.68 12.00 -13.29
C ALA A 100 6.34 11.33 -13.67
N ALA A 101 6.32 10.48 -14.68
CA ALA A 101 5.12 9.74 -15.09
C ALA A 101 4.65 8.70 -14.06
N THR A 102 5.52 8.25 -13.15
CA THR A 102 5.12 7.34 -12.05
C THR A 102 4.21 8.01 -11.03
N HIS A 103 4.15 9.35 -11.05
CA HIS A 103 3.37 10.17 -10.13
C HIS A 103 1.84 10.11 -10.34
N ARG A 104 1.33 9.31 -11.26
CA ARG A 104 -0.08 9.34 -11.73
C ARG A 104 -1.17 9.02 -10.71
N THR A 105 -0.86 8.63 -9.49
CA THR A 105 -1.87 8.21 -8.53
C THR A 105 -1.63 8.79 -7.14
N GLY A 106 -2.12 10.00 -6.89
CA GLY A 106 -2.44 10.44 -5.53
C GLY A 106 -1.30 10.98 -4.65
N TYR A 107 -0.11 11.19 -5.17
CA TYR A 107 0.99 11.77 -4.40
C TYR A 107 1.00 13.30 -4.49
N LEU A 108 1.10 13.96 -3.34
CA LEU A 108 0.98 15.41 -3.20
C LEU A 108 2.13 16.22 -3.84
N GLN A 109 3.23 15.57 -4.23
CA GLN A 109 4.38 16.22 -4.86
C GLN A 109 5.01 15.32 -5.92
N PRO A 110 5.39 15.88 -7.09
CA PRO A 110 6.06 15.11 -8.12
C PRO A 110 7.45 14.65 -7.64
N PRO A 111 7.92 13.49 -8.12
CA PRO A 111 9.27 13.03 -7.87
C PRO A 111 10.29 14.05 -8.38
N THR A 112 11.41 14.17 -7.70
CA THR A 112 12.52 15.01 -8.14
C THR A 112 13.70 14.14 -8.58
N VAL A 113 14.36 14.54 -9.65
CA VAL A 113 15.59 13.92 -10.17
C VAL A 113 16.62 15.00 -10.38
N LEU A 114 17.74 14.92 -9.67
CA LEU A 114 18.86 15.83 -9.79
C LEU A 114 20.09 15.04 -10.28
N TRP A 115 20.63 15.43 -11.42
CA TRP A 115 21.85 14.84 -11.97
C TRP A 115 23.06 15.66 -11.54
N ASP A 116 24.14 14.99 -11.20
CA ASP A 116 25.43 15.59 -11.00
C ASP A 116 26.36 15.42 -12.22
N MET A 117 27.59 15.95 -12.11
CA MET A 117 28.60 15.87 -13.16
C MET A 117 29.28 14.51 -13.28
N LEU A 118 29.04 13.59 -12.35
CA LEU A 118 29.66 12.26 -12.27
C LEU A 118 28.71 11.15 -12.75
N ASP A 119 27.68 11.49 -13.50
CA ASP A 119 26.65 10.56 -13.97
C ASP A 119 25.87 9.87 -12.83
N GLU A 120 25.76 10.55 -11.70
CA GLU A 120 24.91 10.17 -10.58
C GLU A 120 23.60 10.97 -10.58
N ALA A 121 22.51 10.32 -10.22
CA ALA A 121 21.23 10.97 -10.00
C ALA A 121 20.79 10.81 -8.55
N VAL A 122 20.38 11.91 -7.93
CA VAL A 122 19.66 11.89 -6.66
C VAL A 122 18.17 11.99 -6.95
N ILE A 123 17.43 10.97 -6.55
CA ILE A 123 16.02 10.82 -6.84
C ILE A 123 15.24 10.80 -5.53
N THR A 124 14.22 11.66 -5.41
CA THR A 124 13.31 11.65 -4.26
C THR A 124 11.92 11.27 -4.74
N ILE A 125 11.35 10.21 -4.16
CA ILE A 125 10.03 9.68 -4.51
C ILE A 125 9.22 9.53 -3.22
N LYS A 126 7.97 9.99 -3.24
CA LYS A 126 6.98 9.67 -2.21
C LYS A 126 6.23 8.41 -2.60
N CYS A 127 6.13 7.47 -1.68
CA CYS A 127 5.44 6.21 -1.91
C CYS A 127 4.66 5.77 -0.66
N GLU A 128 3.68 4.91 -0.87
CA GLU A 128 2.98 4.23 0.21
C GLU A 128 3.55 2.83 0.39
N ALA A 129 3.90 2.51 1.63
CA ALA A 129 4.44 1.21 2.00
C ALA A 129 4.04 0.83 3.42
N HIS A 130 4.22 -0.42 3.77
CA HIS A 130 3.93 -0.91 5.12
C HIS A 130 4.99 -0.51 6.15
N ASP A 131 6.22 -0.41 5.70
CA ASP A 131 7.38 -0.09 6.55
C ASP A 131 8.48 0.59 5.69
N PRO A 132 9.52 1.17 6.33
CA PRO A 132 10.60 1.84 5.63
C PRO A 132 11.37 0.94 4.65
N SER A 133 11.52 -0.35 4.97
CA SER A 133 12.24 -1.30 4.11
C SER A 133 11.46 -1.58 2.83
N ALA A 134 10.15 -1.78 2.94
CA ALA A 134 9.26 -1.95 1.79
C ALA A 134 9.21 -0.68 0.92
N ALA A 135 9.26 0.52 1.53
CA ALA A 135 9.34 1.78 0.81
C ALA A 135 10.64 1.89 0.01
N ALA A 136 11.77 1.57 0.64
CA ALA A 136 13.09 1.57 -0.01
C ALA A 136 13.13 0.61 -1.21
N GLU A 137 12.61 -0.60 -1.06
CA GLU A 137 12.60 -1.61 -2.13
C GLU A 137 11.68 -1.21 -3.29
N THR A 138 10.52 -0.64 -2.98
CA THR A 138 9.60 -0.10 -3.99
C THR A 138 10.29 0.96 -4.83
N VAL A 139 10.99 1.91 -4.20
CA VAL A 139 11.68 2.99 -4.90
C VAL A 139 12.87 2.47 -5.71
N ARG A 140 13.67 1.53 -5.19
CA ARG A 140 14.72 0.88 -5.97
C ARG A 140 14.18 0.22 -7.24
N SER A 141 13.07 -0.49 -7.12
CA SER A 141 12.40 -1.16 -8.25
C SER A 141 11.91 -0.14 -9.30
N ILE A 142 11.28 0.96 -8.85
CA ILE A 142 10.84 2.04 -9.73
C ILE A 142 12.02 2.66 -10.49
N ILE A 143 13.10 3.01 -9.78
CA ILE A 143 14.28 3.63 -10.38
C ILE A 143 14.90 2.69 -11.39
N ARG A 144 15.19 1.45 -11.03
CA ARG A 144 15.81 0.46 -11.92
C ARG A 144 14.97 0.23 -13.17
N ARG A 145 13.69 -0.02 -13.01
CA ARG A 145 12.77 -0.25 -14.14
C ARG A 145 12.76 0.93 -15.12
N ASN A 146 12.67 2.17 -14.62
CA ASN A 146 12.61 3.34 -15.49
C ASN A 146 13.96 3.64 -16.14
N ALA A 147 15.07 3.42 -15.44
CA ALA A 147 16.40 3.57 -16.01
C ALA A 147 16.64 2.55 -17.13
N GLU A 148 16.51 1.28 -16.84
CA GLU A 148 16.90 0.20 -17.76
C GLU A 148 15.91 0.06 -18.94
N TYR A 149 14.60 0.05 -18.69
CA TYR A 149 13.62 -0.25 -19.73
C TYR A 149 13.08 0.97 -20.48
N VAL A 150 13.00 2.14 -19.84
CA VAL A 150 12.44 3.33 -20.48
C VAL A 150 13.55 4.24 -21.02
N ALA A 151 14.53 4.55 -20.18
CA ALA A 151 15.61 5.46 -20.54
C ALA A 151 16.83 4.77 -21.18
N GLN A 152 16.90 3.45 -21.15
CA GLN A 152 18.03 2.63 -21.61
C GLN A 152 19.36 3.08 -20.96
N ILE A 153 19.33 3.35 -19.65
CA ILE A 153 20.48 3.69 -18.83
C ILE A 153 20.90 2.42 -18.10
N GLY A 154 22.16 1.99 -18.27
CA GLY A 154 22.73 0.95 -17.43
C GLY A 154 22.81 1.43 -15.99
N VAL A 155 22.37 0.63 -15.05
CA VAL A 155 22.43 0.95 -13.61
C VAL A 155 23.53 0.14 -12.96
N ARG A 156 24.53 0.82 -12.41
CA ARG A 156 25.61 0.20 -11.63
C ARG A 156 25.16 -0.07 -10.20
N GLU A 157 24.58 0.95 -9.57
CA GLU A 157 24.18 0.90 -8.16
C GLU A 157 22.97 1.78 -7.89
N ILE A 158 22.14 1.40 -6.92
CA ILE A 158 21.09 2.23 -6.34
C ILE A 158 21.23 2.13 -4.82
N GLU A 159 21.69 3.22 -4.22
CA GLU A 159 21.81 3.40 -2.78
C GLU A 159 20.61 4.17 -2.24
N VAL A 160 19.93 3.67 -1.23
CA VAL A 160 18.91 4.44 -0.51
C VAL A 160 19.58 5.25 0.58
N ILE A 161 19.56 6.56 0.42
CA ILE A 161 20.22 7.51 1.32
C ILE A 161 19.36 7.80 2.54
N LYS A 162 18.05 7.96 2.32
CA LYS A 162 17.12 8.39 3.35
C LYS A 162 15.72 7.84 3.11
N VAL A 163 15.08 7.41 4.19
CA VAL A 163 13.65 7.07 4.24
C VAL A 163 13.04 7.82 5.41
N SER A 164 12.07 8.68 5.15
CA SER A 164 11.36 9.45 6.18
C SER A 164 9.86 9.29 6.04
N HIS A 165 9.14 9.36 7.15
CA HIS A 165 7.69 9.44 7.13
C HIS A 165 7.24 10.79 6.56
N CYS A 166 6.15 10.75 5.76
CA CYS A 166 5.38 11.93 5.39
C CYS A 166 4.07 11.90 6.17
N ASP A 167 3.74 12.99 6.80
CA ASP A 167 2.43 13.22 7.42
C ASP A 167 1.35 13.49 6.37
#